data_a491aaae1eadd5203898b904d7a055e5
#
_entry.id   a491aaae1eadd5203898b904d7a055e5
#
_cell.length_a   1.000
_cell.length_b   1.000
_cell.length_c   1.000
_cell.angle_alpha   90.00
_cell.angle_beta   90.00
_cell.angle_gamma   90.00
#
_symmetry.space_group_name_H-M   'P 1'
#
loop_
_entity.id
_entity.type
_entity.pdbx_description
1 polymer ?
#
loop_
_entity_poly.entity_id
_entity_poly.type
_entity_poly.pdbx_seq_one_letter_code
_entity_poly.pdbx_strand_id
1 'polypeptide(L)'
;MTYHPLNGNSKTARLFRTPHYLALFFLLPAQLLLASEYDQQFIDAELERTIVNPDNSTAIEVDQPIGLVFDALLSRLAEYTENITRIEFDHSSAADPTTLSIGSERITTMDDGLKLVQRIIIFEPPNRFAYFTDMSLSTVNAPIDYSMGYYTFAEQSDGKTAATVAVAYKPSSRLTAFLVRLGFNRALSRDFEKAQAYLNSLGRN
;
A
#
# COMPACT_ATOMS: atom_id res chain seq x y z
N MET A 1 10.64 7.28 -102.06
CA MET A 1 9.65 8.36 -101.91
C MET A 1 9.49 8.55 -100.38
N THR A 2 10.21 9.55 -99.88
CA THR A 2 9.72 10.86 -99.44
C THR A 2 8.47 10.77 -98.57
N TYR A 3 8.58 11.08 -97.29
CA TYR A 3 8.49 12.41 -96.66
C TYR A 3 8.69 12.40 -95.17
N HIS A 4 9.53 13.24 -94.62
CA HIS A 4 9.52 13.88 -93.29
C HIS A 4 8.35 14.91 -93.28
N PRO A 5 8.07 15.67 -92.18
CA PRO A 5 8.53 15.72 -90.79
C PRO A 5 7.39 15.92 -89.73
N LEU A 6 7.61 16.13 -88.51
CA LEU A 6 7.53 17.32 -87.70
C LEU A 6 7.38 16.99 -86.18
N ASN A 7 8.36 17.36 -85.52
CA ASN A 7 8.42 18.16 -84.29
C ASN A 7 7.16 18.28 -83.38
N GLY A 8 7.27 17.87 -82.12
CA GLY A 8 6.29 18.15 -81.12
C GLY A 8 6.94 18.03 -79.70
N ASN A 9 7.63 19.10 -79.31
CA ASN A 9 8.10 19.30 -77.92
C ASN A 9 6.93 19.26 -76.95
N SER A 10 6.86 18.32 -76.01
CA SER A 10 5.99 18.45 -74.86
C SER A 10 6.84 18.23 -73.54
N LYS A 11 7.01 19.33 -72.87
CA LYS A 11 7.64 19.39 -71.55
C LYS A 11 6.83 18.59 -70.52
N THR A 12 7.29 17.43 -70.15
CA THR A 12 6.76 16.71 -68.98
C THR A 12 7.28 17.32 -67.73
N ALA A 13 6.39 18.04 -67.02
CA ALA A 13 6.60 18.54 -65.68
C ALA A 13 6.73 17.34 -64.71
N ARG A 14 7.88 17.22 -64.09
CA ARG A 14 8.09 16.29 -62.97
C ARG A 14 7.36 16.79 -61.73
N LEU A 15 6.26 16.19 -61.37
CA LEU A 15 5.60 16.34 -60.12
C LEU A 15 6.46 15.67 -59.03
N PHE A 16 7.08 16.50 -58.20
CA PHE A 16 7.71 16.05 -56.95
C PHE A 16 6.60 15.56 -56.02
N ARG A 17 6.51 14.24 -55.84
CA ARG A 17 5.74 13.62 -54.77
C ARG A 17 6.56 13.75 -53.46
N THR A 18 6.16 14.67 -52.60
CA THR A 18 6.59 14.72 -51.20
C THR A 18 5.98 13.53 -50.44
N PRO A 19 6.77 12.69 -49.76
CA PRO A 19 6.23 11.69 -48.87
C PRO A 19 5.69 12.38 -47.61
N HIS A 20 4.40 12.29 -47.43
CA HIS A 20 3.76 12.67 -46.15
C HIS A 20 4.17 11.64 -45.11
N TYR A 21 5.16 11.97 -44.30
CA TYR A 21 5.42 11.25 -43.03
C TYR A 21 4.27 11.57 -42.09
N LEU A 22 3.31 10.63 -42.01
CA LEU A 22 2.31 10.60 -40.97
C LEU A 22 3.03 10.31 -39.67
N ALA A 23 3.40 11.35 -38.91
CA ALA A 23 3.89 11.20 -37.56
C ALA A 23 2.75 10.69 -36.69
N LEU A 24 2.72 9.38 -36.47
CA LEU A 24 1.86 8.74 -35.46
C LEU A 24 2.40 9.14 -34.11
N PHE A 25 1.86 10.22 -33.53
CA PHE A 25 2.02 10.51 -32.11
C PHE A 25 1.30 9.41 -31.34
N PHE A 26 2.06 8.44 -30.84
CA PHE A 26 1.61 7.57 -29.78
C PHE A 26 1.40 8.47 -28.55
N LEU A 27 0.15 8.87 -28.32
CA LEU A 27 -0.32 9.33 -27.03
C LEU A 27 -0.24 8.10 -26.07
N LEU A 28 0.91 7.88 -25.46
CA LEU A 28 1.00 7.07 -24.26
C LEU A 28 0.06 7.71 -23.24
N PRO A 29 -0.93 6.97 -22.71
CA PRO A 29 -1.69 7.48 -21.59
C PRO A 29 -0.66 7.74 -20.47
N ALA A 30 -0.50 9.01 -20.10
CA ALA A 30 0.17 9.37 -18.88
C ALA A 30 -0.67 8.70 -17.76
N GLN A 31 -0.22 7.55 -17.28
CA GLN A 31 -0.69 7.04 -16.01
C GLN A 31 -0.27 8.12 -15.01
N LEU A 32 -1.26 8.89 -14.56
CA LEU A 32 -1.10 9.70 -13.36
C LEU A 32 -0.80 8.69 -12.24
N LEU A 33 0.48 8.51 -11.94
CA LEU A 33 0.92 7.97 -10.68
C LEU A 33 0.37 8.95 -9.64
N LEU A 34 -0.67 8.54 -8.94
CA LEU A 34 -1.14 9.24 -7.76
C LEU A 34 0.03 9.19 -6.76
N ALA A 35 0.84 10.23 -6.76
CA ALA A 35 1.89 10.40 -5.77
C ALA A 35 1.20 10.65 -4.42
N SER A 36 1.70 10.01 -3.36
CA SER A 36 1.24 10.30 -2.00
C SER A 36 1.32 11.82 -1.73
N GLU A 37 0.31 12.36 -1.07
CA GLU A 37 0.29 13.76 -0.62
C GLU A 37 1.38 14.03 0.43
N TYR A 38 1.93 12.98 1.05
CA TYR A 38 2.87 13.05 2.17
C TYR A 38 4.28 12.71 1.73
N ASP A 39 5.22 13.63 1.99
CA ASP A 39 6.64 13.41 1.74
C ASP A 39 7.31 12.53 2.83
N GLN A 40 8.53 12.08 2.58
CA GLN A 40 9.25 11.19 3.48
C GLN A 40 9.54 11.86 4.84
N GLN A 41 9.82 13.15 4.87
CA GLN A 41 10.09 13.88 6.12
C GLN A 41 8.86 13.90 7.04
N PHE A 42 7.68 14.09 6.45
CA PHE A 42 6.42 13.99 7.19
C PHE A 42 6.20 12.59 7.75
N ILE A 43 6.44 11.56 6.94
CA ILE A 43 6.27 10.15 7.34
C ILE A 43 7.21 9.80 8.49
N ASP A 44 8.47 10.24 8.43
CA ASP A 44 9.46 9.98 9.49
C ASP A 44 9.05 10.67 10.81
N ALA A 45 8.56 11.91 10.75
CA ALA A 45 8.07 12.64 11.92
C ALA A 45 6.82 11.98 12.54
N GLU A 46 5.89 11.49 11.71
CA GLU A 46 4.71 10.76 12.20
C GLU A 46 5.07 9.39 12.79
N LEU A 47 6.08 8.71 12.25
CA LEU A 47 6.60 7.49 12.83
C LEU A 47 7.17 7.74 14.23
N GLU A 48 8.01 8.77 14.39
CA GLU A 48 8.56 9.16 15.68
C GLU A 48 7.45 9.52 16.67
N ARG A 49 6.44 10.30 16.24
CA ARG A 49 5.26 10.60 17.04
C ARG A 49 4.52 9.34 17.48
N THR A 50 4.34 8.39 16.57
CA THR A 50 3.62 7.14 16.84
C THR A 50 4.34 6.29 17.88
N ILE A 51 5.67 6.27 17.86
CA ILE A 51 6.48 5.54 18.84
C ILE A 51 6.40 6.18 20.22
N VAL A 52 6.46 7.52 20.32
CA VAL A 52 6.56 8.25 21.59
C VAL A 52 5.20 8.57 22.18
N ASN A 53 4.22 8.95 21.36
CA ASN A 53 2.91 9.42 21.80
C ASN A 53 1.80 9.01 20.83
N PRO A 54 1.46 7.71 20.75
CA PRO A 54 0.41 7.21 19.86
C PRO A 54 -0.98 7.71 20.28
N ASP A 55 -1.89 7.80 19.32
CA ASP A 55 -3.31 8.10 19.60
C ASP A 55 -4.02 6.91 20.25
N ASN A 56 -3.62 5.68 19.87
CA ASN A 56 -4.09 4.43 20.45
C ASN A 56 -2.96 3.40 20.48
N SER A 57 -3.02 2.49 21.47
CA SER A 57 -2.15 1.32 21.52
C SER A 57 -2.86 0.13 22.15
N THR A 58 -2.48 -1.07 21.75
CA THR A 58 -2.94 -2.32 22.36
C THR A 58 -1.84 -3.37 22.28
N ALA A 59 -1.95 -4.41 23.12
CA ALA A 59 -1.00 -5.51 23.14
C ALA A 59 -1.73 -6.85 23.38
N ILE A 60 -1.13 -7.92 22.87
CA ILE A 60 -1.54 -9.30 23.15
C ILE A 60 -0.32 -10.12 23.56
N GLU A 61 -0.57 -11.17 24.34
CA GLU A 61 0.39 -12.25 24.62
C GLU A 61 -0.18 -13.56 24.06
N VAL A 62 0.64 -14.29 23.32
CA VAL A 62 0.25 -15.55 22.69
C VAL A 62 1.31 -16.62 22.90
N ASP A 63 0.88 -17.86 23.05
CA ASP A 63 1.74 -19.03 23.20
C ASP A 63 2.16 -19.57 21.84
N GLN A 64 2.88 -18.73 21.07
CA GLN A 64 3.33 -19.02 19.70
C GLN A 64 4.72 -18.41 19.44
N PRO A 65 5.52 -19.02 18.56
CA PRO A 65 6.82 -18.46 18.15
C PRO A 65 6.68 -17.06 17.54
N ILE A 66 7.63 -16.16 17.83
CA ILE A 66 7.62 -14.76 17.39
C ILE A 66 7.46 -14.61 15.86
N GLY A 67 8.10 -15.49 15.06
CA GLY A 67 7.99 -15.45 13.61
C GLY A 67 6.57 -15.73 13.10
N LEU A 68 5.83 -16.65 13.76
CA LEU A 68 4.45 -16.95 13.43
C LEU A 68 3.52 -15.78 13.81
N VAL A 69 3.74 -15.16 14.96
CA VAL A 69 2.95 -13.99 15.40
C VAL A 69 3.19 -12.80 14.49
N PHE A 70 4.45 -12.55 14.12
CA PHE A 70 4.82 -11.52 13.16
C PHE A 70 4.12 -11.72 11.81
N ASP A 71 4.20 -12.93 11.24
CA ASP A 71 3.58 -13.25 9.96
C ASP A 71 2.06 -13.14 10.01
N ALA A 72 1.42 -13.61 11.08
CA ALA A 72 -0.03 -13.52 11.25
C ALA A 72 -0.54 -12.08 11.25
N LEU A 73 0.14 -11.18 11.99
CA LEU A 73 -0.26 -9.76 12.07
C LEU A 73 0.12 -8.96 10.80
N LEU A 74 1.09 -9.43 10.03
CA LEU A 74 1.49 -8.77 8.79
C LEU A 74 0.66 -9.23 7.59
N SER A 75 0.46 -10.55 7.41
CA SER A 75 0.01 -11.13 6.14
C SER A 75 -1.27 -11.99 6.22
N ARG A 76 -1.69 -12.43 7.43
CA ARG A 76 -2.81 -13.39 7.57
C ARG A 76 -4.10 -12.79 8.13
N LEU A 77 -4.29 -11.47 8.03
CA LEU A 77 -5.49 -10.81 8.57
C LEU A 77 -6.79 -11.42 8.05
N ALA A 78 -6.82 -11.89 6.81
CA ALA A 78 -7.98 -12.54 6.21
C ALA A 78 -8.38 -13.87 6.88
N GLU A 79 -7.48 -14.49 7.66
CA GLU A 79 -7.74 -15.75 8.34
C GLU A 79 -8.54 -15.58 9.64
N TYR A 80 -8.58 -14.35 10.21
CA TYR A 80 -9.24 -14.07 11.48
C TYR A 80 -10.12 -12.81 11.50
N THR A 81 -10.12 -12.04 10.40
CA THR A 81 -10.94 -10.82 10.28
C THR A 81 -12.05 -11.04 9.24
N GLU A 82 -13.28 -11.02 9.66
CA GLU A 82 -14.46 -11.41 8.84
C GLU A 82 -14.67 -10.57 7.58
N ASN A 83 -14.32 -9.28 7.64
CA ASN A 83 -14.51 -8.34 6.53
C ASN A 83 -13.29 -8.18 5.63
N ILE A 84 -12.24 -9.00 5.79
CA ILE A 84 -11.07 -9.01 4.93
C ILE A 84 -11.06 -10.31 4.13
N THR A 85 -11.03 -10.20 2.80
CA THR A 85 -11.06 -11.36 1.90
C THR A 85 -9.68 -11.73 1.38
N ARG A 86 -8.75 -10.74 1.28
CA ARG A 86 -7.44 -10.97 0.71
C ARG A 86 -6.41 -9.94 1.18
N ILE A 87 -5.17 -10.39 1.35
CA ILE A 87 -3.96 -9.57 1.52
C ILE A 87 -3.03 -9.85 0.34
N GLU A 88 -2.55 -8.81 -0.30
CA GLU A 88 -1.57 -8.86 -1.39
C GLU A 88 -0.46 -7.87 -1.09
N PHE A 89 0.72 -8.11 -1.68
CA PHE A 89 1.84 -7.17 -1.60
C PHE A 89 2.26 -6.76 -3.01
N ASP A 90 2.37 -5.45 -3.23
CA ASP A 90 3.00 -4.87 -4.42
C ASP A 90 4.40 -4.39 -4.02
N HIS A 91 5.41 -4.90 -4.71
CA HIS A 91 6.81 -4.58 -4.46
C HIS A 91 7.39 -3.62 -5.50
N SER A 92 6.59 -3.10 -6.42
CA SER A 92 7.05 -2.27 -7.55
C SER A 92 7.80 -1.00 -7.11
N SER A 93 7.43 -0.45 -5.94
CA SER A 93 8.06 0.73 -5.32
C SER A 93 9.00 0.39 -4.16
N ALA A 94 9.27 -0.89 -3.92
CA ALA A 94 10.09 -1.34 -2.80
C ALA A 94 11.59 -1.17 -3.06
N ALA A 95 12.37 -1.15 -1.98
CA ALA A 95 13.83 -1.15 -2.05
C ALA A 95 14.38 -2.41 -2.77
N ASP A 96 13.71 -3.55 -2.57
CA ASP A 96 13.89 -4.77 -3.36
C ASP A 96 12.55 -5.15 -4.01
N PRO A 97 12.40 -5.01 -5.34
CA PRO A 97 11.16 -5.30 -6.02
C PRO A 97 10.83 -6.81 -6.14
N THR A 98 11.69 -7.69 -5.67
CA THR A 98 11.50 -9.15 -5.72
C THR A 98 10.97 -9.74 -4.42
N THR A 99 11.05 -9.01 -3.31
CA THR A 99 10.63 -9.48 -1.99
C THR A 99 9.95 -8.38 -1.18
N LEU A 100 9.24 -8.79 -0.14
CA LEU A 100 8.69 -7.85 0.84
C LEU A 100 9.82 -7.09 1.55
N SER A 101 9.82 -5.78 1.40
CA SER A 101 10.83 -4.88 1.95
C SER A 101 10.26 -3.47 2.17
N ILE A 102 11.06 -2.56 2.69
CA ILE A 102 10.66 -1.15 2.82
C ILE A 102 10.25 -0.60 1.45
N GLY A 103 9.12 0.10 1.41
CA GLY A 103 8.50 0.62 0.19
C GLY A 103 7.49 -0.33 -0.45
N SER A 104 7.41 -1.61 -0.06
CA SER A 104 6.33 -2.50 -0.48
C SER A 104 4.98 -1.98 0.01
N GLU A 105 3.94 -2.17 -0.79
CA GLU A 105 2.57 -1.84 -0.41
C GLU A 105 1.81 -3.11 -0.03
N ARG A 106 1.24 -3.12 1.18
CA ARG A 106 0.26 -4.13 1.59
C ARG A 106 -1.12 -3.66 1.15
N ILE A 107 -1.77 -4.43 0.31
CA ILE A 107 -3.10 -4.16 -0.23
C ILE A 107 -4.09 -5.11 0.43
N THR A 108 -4.94 -4.58 1.30
CA THR A 108 -6.00 -5.32 1.98
C THR A 108 -7.31 -5.13 1.22
N THR A 109 -7.90 -6.21 0.72
CA THR A 109 -9.20 -6.20 0.04
C THR A 109 -10.29 -6.60 1.02
N MET A 110 -11.31 -5.74 1.16
CA MET A 110 -12.48 -5.97 1.99
C MET A 110 -13.51 -6.87 1.29
N ASP A 111 -14.52 -7.35 2.01
CA ASP A 111 -15.62 -8.18 1.49
C ASP A 111 -16.52 -7.45 0.48
N ASP A 112 -16.62 -6.12 0.57
CA ASP A 112 -17.30 -5.24 -0.39
C ASP A 112 -16.43 -4.86 -1.61
N GLY A 113 -15.19 -5.37 -1.69
CA GLY A 113 -14.23 -5.11 -2.76
C GLY A 113 -13.43 -3.82 -2.60
N LEU A 114 -13.66 -3.03 -1.55
CA LEU A 114 -12.86 -1.85 -1.26
C LEU A 114 -11.43 -2.25 -0.83
N LYS A 115 -10.47 -1.36 -1.08
CA LYS A 115 -9.05 -1.63 -0.83
C LYS A 115 -8.45 -0.60 0.12
N LEU A 116 -7.69 -1.09 1.07
CA LEU A 116 -6.81 -0.31 1.94
C LEU A 116 -5.36 -0.53 1.51
N VAL A 117 -4.66 0.55 1.17
CA VAL A 117 -3.26 0.52 0.73
C VAL A 117 -2.38 1.05 1.84
N GLN A 118 -1.37 0.26 2.24
CA GLN A 118 -0.50 0.53 3.36
C GLN A 118 0.96 0.32 2.95
N ARG A 119 1.74 1.40 2.87
CA ARG A 119 3.16 1.34 2.52
C ARG A 119 3.99 0.93 3.72
N ILE A 120 4.81 -0.12 3.56
CA ILE A 120 5.76 -0.58 4.58
C ILE A 120 6.90 0.43 4.69
N ILE A 121 7.14 0.95 5.89
CA ILE A 121 8.19 1.95 6.18
C ILE A 121 9.26 1.45 7.16
N ILE A 122 8.95 0.40 7.93
CA ILE A 122 9.92 -0.41 8.68
C ILE A 122 9.62 -1.87 8.38
N PHE A 123 10.67 -2.67 8.14
CA PHE A 123 10.57 -4.11 7.96
C PHE A 123 11.79 -4.81 8.55
N GLU A 124 11.66 -5.30 9.77
CA GLU A 124 12.72 -5.97 10.54
C GLU A 124 12.18 -7.25 11.18
N PRO A 125 11.93 -8.30 10.37
CA PRO A 125 11.39 -9.54 10.88
C PRO A 125 12.40 -10.27 11.78
N PRO A 126 11.95 -10.93 12.86
CA PRO A 126 10.57 -10.99 13.32
C PRO A 126 10.23 -9.93 14.37
N ASN A 127 11.03 -8.87 14.54
CA ASN A 127 10.97 -8.00 15.72
C ASN A 127 10.03 -6.80 15.57
N ARG A 128 9.95 -6.21 14.36
CA ARG A 128 9.07 -5.05 14.13
C ARG A 128 8.79 -4.79 12.66
N PHE A 129 7.63 -4.18 12.41
CA PHE A 129 7.30 -3.53 11.16
C PHE A 129 6.45 -2.28 11.40
N ALA A 130 6.45 -1.38 10.45
CA ALA A 130 5.54 -0.24 10.45
C ALA A 130 5.00 0.01 9.05
N TYR A 131 3.80 0.58 8.99
CA TYR A 131 3.20 1.02 7.73
C TYR A 131 2.62 2.42 7.86
N PHE A 132 2.63 3.12 6.75
CA PHE A 132 1.93 4.39 6.54
C PHE A 132 0.78 4.17 5.57
N THR A 133 -0.40 4.64 5.94
CA THR A 133 -1.63 4.60 5.13
C THR A 133 -1.99 6.01 4.71
N ASP A 134 -1.85 6.31 3.43
CA ASP A 134 -2.45 7.50 2.80
C ASP A 134 -3.84 7.13 2.30
N MET A 135 -4.88 7.71 2.92
CA MET A 135 -6.26 7.35 2.55
C MET A 135 -6.63 7.79 1.15
N SER A 136 -5.91 8.75 0.53
CA SER A 136 -6.11 9.15 -0.86
C SER A 136 -5.76 8.04 -1.88
N LEU A 137 -4.89 7.10 -1.48
CA LEU A 137 -4.49 5.92 -2.28
C LEU A 137 -5.39 4.70 -2.01
N SER A 138 -6.30 4.80 -1.06
CA SER A 138 -7.22 3.73 -0.66
C SER A 138 -8.63 4.01 -1.21
N THR A 139 -9.44 2.96 -1.38
CA THR A 139 -10.85 3.10 -1.75
C THR A 139 -11.78 2.93 -0.56
N VAL A 140 -11.27 2.48 0.59
CA VAL A 140 -12.00 2.40 1.85
C VAL A 140 -12.37 3.81 2.32
N ASN A 141 -13.63 4.00 2.69
CA ASN A 141 -14.10 5.28 3.22
C ASN A 141 -13.97 5.28 4.75
N ALA A 142 -12.90 5.87 5.27
CA ALA A 142 -12.69 6.08 6.69
C ALA A 142 -12.57 7.59 6.99
N PRO A 143 -13.07 8.08 8.13
CA PRO A 143 -13.04 9.51 8.47
C PRO A 143 -11.67 9.98 9.00
N ILE A 144 -10.60 9.55 8.33
CA ILE A 144 -9.20 9.93 8.59
C ILE A 144 -8.51 10.29 7.26
N ASP A 145 -7.51 11.16 7.31
CA ASP A 145 -6.70 11.52 6.15
C ASP A 145 -5.55 10.52 5.96
N TYR A 146 -4.94 10.09 7.07
CA TYR A 146 -3.88 9.08 7.09
C TYR A 146 -3.87 8.32 8.43
N SER A 147 -3.14 7.19 8.45
CA SER A 147 -2.73 6.51 9.67
C SER A 147 -1.32 5.96 9.57
N MET A 148 -0.66 5.85 10.73
CA MET A 148 0.63 5.23 10.96
C MET A 148 0.45 4.10 11.95
N GLY A 149 0.88 2.88 11.61
CA GLY A 149 0.88 1.73 12.50
C GLY A 149 2.31 1.26 12.75
N TYR A 150 2.68 1.10 14.02
CA TYR A 150 3.98 0.58 14.45
C TYR A 150 3.80 -0.66 15.30
N TYR A 151 4.32 -1.79 14.85
CA TYR A 151 4.21 -3.10 15.48
C TYR A 151 5.55 -3.54 16.03
N THR A 152 5.55 -4.04 17.27
CA THR A 152 6.73 -4.63 17.91
C THR A 152 6.40 -6.00 18.49
N PHE A 153 7.38 -6.88 18.45
CA PHE A 153 7.27 -8.26 18.91
C PHE A 153 8.44 -8.59 19.82
N ALA A 154 8.19 -9.30 20.91
CA ALA A 154 9.22 -9.72 21.84
C ALA A 154 8.91 -11.11 22.41
N GLU A 155 9.91 -11.99 22.41
CA GLU A 155 9.81 -13.24 23.15
C GLU A 155 9.89 -12.98 24.65
N GLN A 156 9.02 -13.61 25.41
CA GLN A 156 8.98 -13.57 26.85
C GLN A 156 9.80 -14.73 27.45
N SER A 157 10.22 -14.61 28.71
CA SER A 157 11.01 -15.63 29.40
C SER A 157 10.28 -16.98 29.54
N ASP A 158 8.94 -17.00 29.46
CA ASP A 158 8.12 -18.21 29.49
C ASP A 158 7.90 -18.82 28.10
N GLY A 159 8.55 -18.26 27.07
CA GLY A 159 8.47 -18.71 25.68
C GLY A 159 7.24 -18.24 24.92
N LYS A 160 6.42 -17.35 25.50
CA LYS A 160 5.35 -16.66 24.78
C LYS A 160 5.89 -15.49 23.97
N THR A 161 5.08 -15.00 23.07
CA THR A 161 5.34 -13.77 22.32
C THR A 161 4.38 -12.68 22.75
N ALA A 162 4.93 -11.53 23.14
CA ALA A 162 4.19 -10.29 23.28
C ALA A 162 4.22 -9.54 21.95
N ALA A 163 3.05 -9.13 21.45
CA ALA A 163 2.91 -8.26 20.29
C ALA A 163 2.19 -6.98 20.71
N THR A 164 2.77 -5.84 20.35
CA THR A 164 2.20 -4.51 20.64
C THR A 164 2.01 -3.75 19.32
N VAL A 165 0.92 -3.01 19.21
CA VAL A 165 0.72 -2.01 18.16
C VAL A 165 0.50 -0.65 18.77
N ALA A 166 1.15 0.35 18.21
CA ALA A 166 0.92 1.77 18.41
C ALA A 166 0.39 2.37 17.12
N VAL A 167 -0.65 3.19 17.19
CA VAL A 167 -1.27 3.81 16.00
C VAL A 167 -1.41 5.30 16.23
N ALA A 168 -0.99 6.08 15.24
CA ALA A 168 -1.31 7.49 15.11
C ALA A 168 -2.14 7.71 13.85
N TYR A 169 -3.01 8.71 13.86
CA TYR A 169 -3.85 9.07 12.72
C TYR A 169 -4.28 10.53 12.76
N LYS A 170 -4.74 11.03 11.62
CA LYS A 170 -5.33 12.36 11.52
C LYS A 170 -6.80 12.23 11.14
N PRO A 171 -7.76 12.60 12.03
CA PRO A 171 -9.17 12.68 11.65
C PRO A 171 -9.39 13.73 10.56
N SER A 172 -10.20 13.41 9.55
CA SER A 172 -10.53 14.33 8.44
C SER A 172 -11.36 15.54 8.90
N SER A 173 -11.95 15.48 10.11
CA SER A 173 -12.74 16.55 10.68
C SER A 173 -12.51 16.68 12.18
N ARG A 174 -12.31 17.90 12.67
CA ARG A 174 -12.22 18.20 14.11
C ARG A 174 -13.53 17.88 14.86
N LEU A 175 -14.67 18.00 14.19
CA LEU A 175 -15.98 17.75 14.81
C LEU A 175 -16.20 16.27 15.09
N THR A 176 -15.60 15.37 14.29
CA THR A 176 -15.75 13.91 14.43
C THR A 176 -14.56 13.26 15.15
N ALA A 177 -13.50 14.02 15.47
CA ALA A 177 -12.25 13.49 16.02
C ALA A 177 -12.45 12.60 17.26
N PHE A 178 -13.35 12.98 18.17
CA PHE A 178 -13.64 12.16 19.36
C PHE A 178 -14.28 10.82 18.99
N LEU A 179 -15.24 10.80 18.05
CA LEU A 179 -15.90 9.58 17.58
C LEU A 179 -14.92 8.69 16.84
N VAL A 180 -14.04 9.27 16.01
CA VAL A 180 -12.96 8.56 15.33
C VAL A 180 -12.05 7.88 16.33
N ARG A 181 -11.60 8.59 17.37
CA ARG A 181 -10.74 8.04 18.42
C ARG A 181 -11.39 6.86 19.14
N LEU A 182 -12.65 7.00 19.53
CA LEU A 182 -13.38 5.94 20.21
C LEU A 182 -13.60 4.72 19.30
N GLY A 183 -13.96 4.95 18.04
CA GLY A 183 -14.16 3.90 17.03
C GLY A 183 -12.86 3.15 16.72
N PHE A 184 -11.77 3.88 16.53
CA PHE A 184 -10.46 3.29 16.25
C PHE A 184 -9.94 2.43 17.40
N ASN A 185 -10.09 2.92 18.64
CA ASN A 185 -9.69 2.14 19.82
C ASN A 185 -10.44 0.82 19.91
N ARG A 186 -11.76 0.84 19.73
CA ARG A 186 -12.59 -0.36 19.75
C ARG A 186 -12.26 -1.34 18.62
N ALA A 187 -12.05 -0.82 17.41
CA ALA A 187 -11.69 -1.64 16.25
C ALA A 187 -10.34 -2.32 16.49
N LEU A 188 -9.33 -1.55 16.90
CA LEU A 188 -7.98 -2.05 17.15
C LEU A 188 -7.97 -3.14 18.23
N SER A 189 -8.63 -2.92 19.37
CA SER A 189 -8.71 -3.91 20.44
C SER A 189 -9.39 -5.19 19.97
N ARG A 190 -10.53 -5.07 19.28
CA ARG A 190 -11.28 -6.22 18.75
C ARG A 190 -10.44 -7.02 17.75
N ASP A 191 -9.72 -6.36 16.84
CA ASP A 191 -8.95 -7.06 15.83
C ASP A 191 -7.74 -7.78 16.46
N PHE A 192 -7.15 -7.20 17.51
CA PHE A 192 -6.10 -7.86 18.29
C PHE A 192 -6.61 -9.03 19.13
N GLU A 193 -7.81 -8.93 19.70
CA GLU A 193 -8.47 -10.06 20.39
C GLU A 193 -8.74 -11.22 19.42
N LYS A 194 -9.20 -10.92 18.19
CA LYS A 194 -9.39 -11.93 17.14
C LYS A 194 -8.06 -12.57 16.72
N ALA A 195 -7.01 -11.77 16.54
CA ALA A 195 -5.68 -12.27 16.25
C ALA A 195 -5.16 -13.19 17.36
N GLN A 196 -5.34 -12.81 18.63
CA GLN A 196 -4.96 -13.63 19.78
C GLN A 196 -5.72 -14.96 19.80
N ALA A 197 -7.04 -14.93 19.59
CA ALA A 197 -7.86 -16.13 19.56
C ALA A 197 -7.44 -17.07 18.40
N TYR A 198 -7.20 -16.52 17.22
CA TYR A 198 -6.70 -17.25 16.06
C TYR A 198 -5.36 -17.92 16.36
N LEU A 199 -4.38 -17.16 16.83
CA LEU A 199 -3.04 -17.66 17.14
C LEU A 199 -3.07 -18.76 18.20
N ASN A 200 -3.88 -18.59 19.26
CA ASN A 200 -4.04 -19.60 20.30
C ASN A 200 -4.72 -20.89 19.76
N SER A 201 -5.52 -20.78 18.69
CA SER A 201 -6.17 -21.93 18.06
C SER A 201 -5.23 -22.81 17.22
N LEU A 202 -4.09 -22.26 16.77
CA LEU A 202 -3.13 -22.98 15.93
C LEU A 202 -2.39 -24.11 16.68
N GLY A 203 -2.42 -24.10 18.01
CA GLY A 203 -1.64 -25.01 18.84
C GLY A 203 -0.12 -24.75 18.78
N ARG A 204 0.63 -25.29 19.73
CA ARG A 204 2.09 -25.35 19.63
C ARG A 204 2.48 -26.59 18.79
N ASN A 205 3.08 -26.38 17.65
CA ASN A 205 3.74 -27.44 16.88
C ASN A 205 5.20 -27.60 17.32
#